data_67fe4c5776c1d6dd970214ed615d3d5b
#
_entry.id   67fe4c5776c1d6dd970214ed615d3d5b
#
_cell.length_a   1.000
_cell.length_b   1.000
_cell.length_c   1.000
_cell.angle_alpha   90.00
_cell.angle_beta   90.00
_cell.angle_gamma   90.00
#
_symmetry.space_group_name_H-M   'P 1'
#
loop_
_entity.id
_entity.type
_entity.pdbx_description
1 polymer ?
#
loop_
_entity_poly.entity_id
_entity_poly.type
_entity_poly.pdbx_seq_one_letter_code
_entity_poly.pdbx_strand_id
1 'polypeptide(L)'
;MDAPYVWVAKDDGSDIVRAAAIIGVGIDYNGNITARLGHGEGATVTLANPGKEHGVHPPKDFHRQLIRIIAELSDASGAFLIRPVLDEAHGWQWLTEPL
;
A
#
# COMPACT_ATOMS: atom_id res chain seq x y z
N MET A 1 4.09 -12.52 1.95
CA MET A 1 3.22 -12.39 3.12
C MET A 1 2.01 -13.29 2.94
N ASP A 2 1.64 -13.99 3.97
CA ASP A 2 0.55 -14.98 3.90
C ASP A 2 -0.79 -14.29 4.21
N ALA A 3 -1.36 -13.64 3.22
CA ALA A 3 -2.63 -12.92 3.36
C ALA A 3 -3.44 -13.07 2.07
N PRO A 4 -4.04 -14.26 1.81
CA PRO A 4 -4.66 -14.57 0.51
C PRO A 4 -5.89 -13.73 0.20
N TYR A 5 -6.54 -13.16 1.20
CA TYR A 5 -7.76 -12.38 1.00
C TYR A 5 -7.55 -10.88 1.23
N VAL A 6 -6.31 -10.42 1.22
CA VAL A 6 -5.97 -9.01 1.37
C VAL A 6 -5.38 -8.49 0.07
N TRP A 7 -5.89 -7.36 -0.38
CA TRP A 7 -5.48 -6.70 -1.62
C TRP A 7 -5.04 -5.29 -1.30
N VAL A 8 -4.08 -4.77 -2.07
CA VAL A 8 -3.57 -3.41 -1.90
C VAL A 8 -3.77 -2.66 -3.20
N ALA A 9 -4.44 -1.52 -3.13
CA ALA A 9 -4.71 -0.69 -4.29
C ALA A 9 -3.74 0.49 -4.36
N LYS A 10 -3.47 0.92 -5.58
CA LYS A 10 -2.79 2.18 -5.84
C LYS A 10 -3.71 3.34 -5.43
N ASP A 11 -3.12 4.52 -5.17
CA ASP A 11 -3.85 5.70 -4.70
C ASP A 11 -4.98 6.14 -5.63
N ASP A 12 -4.85 5.94 -6.94
CA ASP A 12 -5.90 6.27 -7.91
C ASP A 12 -6.84 5.09 -8.21
N GLY A 13 -6.63 3.95 -7.59
CA GLY A 13 -7.44 2.76 -7.78
C GLY A 13 -7.21 2.02 -9.11
N SER A 14 -6.25 2.48 -9.92
CA SER A 14 -6.03 1.90 -11.26
C SER A 14 -5.37 0.53 -11.23
N ASP A 15 -4.73 0.18 -10.13
CA ASP A 15 -4.01 -1.08 -10.01
C ASP A 15 -4.23 -1.65 -8.62
N ILE A 16 -4.50 -2.94 -8.57
CA ILE A 16 -4.75 -3.66 -7.32
C ILE A 16 -3.89 -4.91 -7.34
N VAL A 17 -3.10 -5.11 -6.30
CA VAL A 17 -2.22 -6.26 -6.18
C VAL A 17 -2.55 -7.07 -4.93
N ARG A 18 -2.29 -8.37 -4.98
CA ARG A 18 -2.48 -9.22 -3.81
C ARG A 18 -1.39 -8.93 -2.79
N ALA A 19 -1.78 -8.76 -1.54
CA ALA A 19 -0.79 -8.57 -0.47
C ALA A 19 0.18 -9.75 -0.40
N ALA A 20 -0.31 -10.97 -0.65
CA ALA A 20 0.55 -12.16 -0.66
C ALA A 20 1.64 -12.12 -1.74
N ALA A 21 1.47 -11.34 -2.79
CA ALA A 21 2.46 -11.20 -3.84
C ALA A 21 3.55 -10.18 -3.50
N ILE A 22 3.36 -9.37 -2.48
CA ILE A 22 4.31 -8.33 -2.10
C ILE A 22 5.44 -8.96 -1.30
N ILE A 23 6.68 -8.76 -1.74
CA ILE A 23 7.88 -9.24 -1.03
C ILE A 23 8.66 -8.11 -0.37
N GLY A 24 8.33 -6.88 -0.66
CA GLY A 24 8.96 -5.73 -0.02
C GLY A 24 8.21 -4.46 -0.31
N VAL A 25 8.34 -3.50 0.58
CA VAL A 25 7.79 -2.17 0.42
C VAL A 25 8.86 -1.14 0.73
N GLY A 26 8.76 0.03 0.14
CA GLY A 26 9.75 1.06 0.37
C GLY A 26 9.27 2.44 0.01
N ILE A 27 10.11 3.40 0.30
CA ILE A 27 9.94 4.79 -0.13
C ILE A 27 11.14 5.10 -1.02
N ASP A 28 10.90 5.52 -2.26
CA ASP A 28 11.99 5.93 -3.13
C ASP A 28 12.42 7.37 -2.79
N TYR A 29 13.49 7.85 -3.43
CA TYR A 29 14.01 9.18 -3.09
C TYR A 29 13.11 10.32 -3.56
N ASN A 30 12.11 10.03 -4.39
CA ASN A 30 11.06 11.00 -4.76
C ASN A 30 9.90 11.02 -3.78
N GLY A 31 9.94 10.16 -2.75
CA GLY A 31 8.87 10.05 -1.76
C GLY A 31 7.73 9.15 -2.17
N ASN A 32 7.85 8.42 -3.27
CA ASN A 32 6.82 7.48 -3.70
C ASN A 32 6.85 6.22 -2.85
N ILE A 33 5.67 5.72 -2.53
CA ILE A 33 5.52 4.44 -1.82
C ILE A 33 5.46 3.35 -2.88
N THR A 34 6.37 2.39 -2.78
CA THR A 34 6.51 1.31 -3.77
C THR A 34 6.39 -0.06 -3.12
N ALA A 35 5.88 -1.02 -3.89
CA ALA A 35 5.82 -2.41 -3.49
C ALA A 35 6.52 -3.25 -4.56
N ARG A 36 7.37 -4.18 -4.13
CA ARG A 36 8.02 -5.15 -5.02
C ARG A 36 7.24 -6.45 -4.97
N LEU A 37 6.99 -7.00 -6.15
CA LEU A 37 6.22 -8.23 -6.28
C LEU A 37 7.14 -9.44 -6.45
N GLY A 38 6.72 -10.57 -5.89
CA GLY A 38 7.53 -11.76 -5.78
C GLY A 38 7.62 -12.62 -7.04
N HIS A 39 6.87 -12.30 -8.08
CA HIS A 39 6.94 -13.04 -9.33
C HIS A 39 7.16 -12.08 -10.48
N GLY A 40 7.87 -12.60 -11.48
CA GLY A 40 8.36 -11.79 -12.57
C GLY A 40 9.71 -11.20 -12.22
N GLU A 41 10.27 -10.45 -13.13
CA GLU A 41 11.62 -9.91 -13.02
C GLU A 41 11.63 -8.59 -12.25
N GLY A 42 11.45 -8.67 -10.93
CA GLY A 42 11.54 -7.50 -10.09
C GLY A 42 10.45 -6.45 -10.33
N ALA A 43 9.24 -6.92 -10.62
CA ALA A 43 8.12 -6.01 -10.84
C ALA A 43 7.91 -5.12 -9.62
N THR A 44 7.84 -3.82 -9.86
CA THR A 44 7.61 -2.82 -8.82
C THR A 44 6.36 -2.03 -9.17
N VAL A 45 5.50 -1.85 -8.18
CA VAL A 45 4.27 -1.05 -8.32
C VAL A 45 4.40 0.17 -7.43
N THR A 46 4.09 1.34 -7.97
CA THR A 46 4.00 2.55 -7.17
C THR A 46 2.59 2.64 -6.60
N LEU A 47 2.49 2.58 -5.28
CA LEU A 47 1.20 2.60 -4.59
C LEU A 47 0.71 4.02 -4.33
N ALA A 48 1.62 4.93 -4.01
CA ALA A 48 1.28 6.32 -3.79
C ALA A 48 2.38 7.21 -4.37
N ASN A 49 1.96 8.29 -5.02
CA ASN A 49 2.85 9.27 -5.63
C ASN A 49 2.51 10.67 -5.11
N PRO A 50 2.88 10.98 -3.87
CA PRO A 50 2.42 12.21 -3.21
C PRO A 50 2.98 13.48 -3.81
N GLY A 51 4.16 13.42 -4.40
CA GLY A 51 4.82 14.63 -4.92
C GLY A 51 4.22 15.17 -6.21
N LYS A 52 3.41 14.39 -6.91
CA LYS A 52 2.94 14.74 -8.23
C LYS A 52 1.73 15.68 -8.24
N GLU A 53 0.85 15.55 -7.27
CA GLU A 53 -0.41 16.30 -7.27
C GLU A 53 -0.55 17.26 -6.09
N HIS A 54 -0.07 16.89 -4.92
CA HIS A 54 -0.38 17.62 -3.70
C HIS A 54 0.83 18.15 -2.94
N GLY A 55 2.02 17.66 -3.25
CA GLY A 55 3.22 18.08 -2.53
C GLY A 55 3.24 17.70 -1.05
N VAL A 56 2.27 16.92 -0.59
CA VAL A 56 2.19 16.47 0.79
C VAL A 56 2.77 15.07 0.86
N HIS A 57 3.84 14.92 1.63
CA HIS A 57 4.53 13.64 1.76
C HIS A 57 3.94 12.81 2.91
N PRO A 58 3.87 11.49 2.75
CA PRO A 58 3.44 10.62 3.85
C PRO A 58 4.50 10.59 4.96
N PRO A 59 4.12 10.09 6.16
CA PRO A 59 5.08 9.86 7.23
C PRO A 59 6.22 8.95 6.78
N LYS A 60 7.39 9.09 7.39
CA LYS A 60 8.57 8.29 7.05
C LYS A 60 8.38 6.79 7.24
N ASP A 61 7.44 6.39 8.08
CA ASP A 61 7.13 4.99 8.35
C ASP A 61 5.86 4.51 7.63
N PHE A 62 5.39 5.26 6.63
CA PHE A 62 4.12 4.96 5.97
C PHE A 62 4.12 3.57 5.33
N HIS A 63 5.23 3.19 4.69
CA HIS A 63 5.38 1.85 4.11
C HIS A 63 5.40 0.76 5.20
N ARG A 64 5.94 1.06 6.36
CA ARG A 64 5.96 0.11 7.49
C ARG A 64 4.57 -0.08 8.09
N GLN A 65 3.76 0.97 8.07
CA GLN A 65 2.36 0.88 8.50
C GLN A 65 1.59 -0.11 7.64
N LEU A 66 1.87 -0.14 6.33
CA LEU A 66 1.24 -1.11 5.43
C LEU A 66 1.53 -2.55 5.84
N ILE A 67 2.80 -2.85 6.16
CA ILE A 67 3.19 -4.19 6.61
C ILE A 67 2.40 -4.57 7.86
N ARG A 68 2.26 -3.65 8.81
CA ARG A 68 1.54 -3.89 10.05
C ARG A 68 0.06 -4.20 9.79
N ILE A 69 -0.56 -3.42 8.91
CA ILE A 69 -1.97 -3.61 8.56
C ILE A 69 -2.17 -4.97 7.89
N ILE A 70 -1.31 -5.34 6.94
CA ILE A 70 -1.39 -6.65 6.30
C ILE A 70 -1.28 -7.76 7.33
N ALA A 71 -0.36 -7.64 8.27
CA ALA A 71 -0.17 -8.65 9.31
C ALA A 71 -1.41 -8.76 10.21
N GLU A 72 -2.03 -7.64 10.56
CA GLU A 72 -3.25 -7.63 11.36
C GLU A 72 -4.42 -8.29 10.63
N LEU A 73 -4.54 -8.05 9.33
CA LEU A 73 -5.63 -8.58 8.51
C LEU A 73 -5.43 -10.03 8.11
N SER A 74 -4.21 -10.56 8.23
CA SER A 74 -3.94 -11.96 7.83
C SER A 74 -4.72 -12.97 8.65
N ASP A 75 -5.09 -12.63 9.88
CA ASP A 75 -5.88 -13.48 10.78
C ASP A 75 -7.37 -13.12 10.79
N ALA A 76 -7.76 -12.06 10.07
CA ALA A 76 -9.16 -11.65 10.02
C ALA A 76 -9.94 -12.50 9.02
N SER A 77 -11.21 -12.73 9.30
CA SER A 77 -12.10 -13.40 8.35
C SER A 77 -12.60 -12.40 7.31
N GLY A 78 -12.77 -12.87 6.08
CA GLY A 78 -13.26 -12.05 4.98
C GLY A 78 -12.14 -11.51 4.11
N ALA A 79 -12.53 -10.74 3.11
CA ALA A 79 -11.62 -10.14 2.15
C ALA A 79 -11.57 -8.62 2.35
N PHE A 80 -10.36 -8.05 2.25
CA PHE A 80 -10.14 -6.63 2.52
C PHE A 80 -9.33 -5.98 1.43
N LEU A 81 -9.60 -4.71 1.20
CA LEU A 81 -8.82 -3.85 0.34
C LEU A 81 -8.16 -2.77 1.19
N ILE A 82 -6.85 -2.60 1.02
CA ILE A 82 -6.08 -1.54 1.67
C ILE A 82 -5.68 -0.54 0.58
N ARG A 83 -5.92 0.74 0.81
CA ARG A 83 -5.48 1.77 -0.15
C ARG A 83 -4.96 3.01 0.56
N PRO A 84 -3.98 3.70 -0.04
CA PRO A 84 -3.51 4.96 0.51
C PRO A 84 -4.48 6.09 0.10
N VAL A 85 -4.79 6.95 1.05
CA VAL A 85 -5.65 8.11 0.80
C VAL A 85 -5.01 9.34 1.42
N LEU A 86 -5.22 10.49 0.80
CA LEU A 86 -4.81 11.77 1.35
C LEU A 86 -6.04 12.44 1.97
N ASP A 87 -5.99 12.59 3.29
CA ASP A 87 -7.01 13.28 4.05
C ASP A 87 -6.53 14.72 4.28
N GLU A 88 -7.35 15.70 3.98
CA GLU A 88 -6.99 17.11 4.16
C GLU A 88 -6.66 17.47 5.61
N ALA A 89 -7.32 16.81 6.55
CA ALA A 89 -7.12 17.08 7.98
C ALA A 89 -5.96 16.30 8.59
N HIS A 90 -5.68 15.08 8.09
CA HIS A 90 -4.76 14.14 8.75
C HIS A 90 -3.59 13.69 7.88
N GLY A 91 -3.53 14.16 6.62
CA GLY A 91 -2.47 13.76 5.69
C GLY A 91 -2.71 12.36 5.13
N TRP A 92 -1.62 11.71 4.73
CA TRP A 92 -1.69 10.39 4.13
C TRP A 92 -2.02 9.32 5.17
N GLN A 93 -2.98 8.47 4.82
CA GLN A 93 -3.42 7.37 5.67
C GLN A 93 -3.68 6.14 4.83
N TRP A 94 -3.55 4.96 5.45
CA TRP A 94 -4.00 3.71 4.86
C TRP A 94 -5.44 3.46 5.26
N LEU A 95 -6.31 3.33 4.27
CA LEU A 95 -7.71 3.02 4.50
C LEU A 95 -7.93 1.53 4.22
N THR A 96 -8.60 0.85 5.15
CA THR A 96 -8.97 -0.55 5.01
C THR A 96 -10.48 -0.66 4.87
N GLU A 97 -10.92 -1.39 3.86
CA GLU A 97 -12.36 -1.58 3.64
C GLU A 97 -12.63 -3.03 3.22
N PRO A 98 -13.79 -3.58 3.60
CA PRO A 98 -14.17 -4.91 3.11
C PRO A 98 -14.42 -4.88 1.62
N LEU A 99 -14.08 -5.99 0.97
CA LEU A 99 -14.34 -6.14 -0.45
C LEU A 99 -15.78 -6.58 -0.72
#